data_ba29c789846cba30873e8da1c1ce4754
#
_entry.id   ba29c789846cba30873e8da1c1ce4754
#
_cell.length_a   1.000
_cell.length_b   1.000
_cell.length_c   1.000
_cell.angle_alpha   90.00
_cell.angle_beta   90.00
_cell.angle_gamma   90.00
#
_symmetry.space_group_name_H-M   'P 1'
#
loop_
_entity.id
_entity.type
_entity.pdbx_description
1 polymer ?
#
loop_
_entity_poly.entity_id
_entity_poly.type
_entity_poly.pdbx_seq_one_letter_code
_entity_poly.pdbx_strand_id
1 'polypeptide(L)'
;VTQIEPESCVLALNCGSSSLKFGLYRIGASRTELLLAGEAESIGDDGSKFWARDPQGNALQPEATPIASQQDAILRIGKLLADTNMPAPGAIGHRIVHGGPKLRRHCLIDDEVLVQLDAAAAFAPLHTPSALAAIRYARQHFPGLPEVACFDTTFHADLPDVARVLPIPRELQSEGIQRYGFHGLSCESILHQLAPDLPDRLIIAHLGNGASVTAVKAGRSIDTSMGLTPSGGVLMGTRTGELDPGVLIYLMREKRLGAAQLEDLIDHRSGLLGISGVSSDLRRLHDAASTNADARLAIEMFCYSVRKEIAAMISALGGVDLIVFTGGIGENDAKVRAAICRGLSFAGISADDAEHRSAASRGSVRVLPSQEDEQIARHAWALTSGIRFER
;
A
#
# COMPACT_ATOMS: atom_id res chain seq x y z
N VAL A 1 -14.92 35.92 -11.64
CA VAL A 1 -13.55 36.04 -11.11
C VAL A 1 -13.21 34.67 -10.59
N THR A 2 -12.50 33.88 -11.39
CA THR A 2 -11.97 32.56 -10.98
C THR A 2 -10.90 32.88 -9.93
N GLN A 3 -11.17 32.54 -8.68
CA GLN A 3 -10.12 32.51 -7.66
C GLN A 3 -9.12 31.42 -8.13
N ILE A 4 -7.91 31.84 -8.51
CA ILE A 4 -6.79 30.92 -8.71
C ILE A 4 -6.44 30.44 -7.32
N GLU A 5 -6.81 29.18 -7.02
CA GLU A 5 -6.42 28.55 -5.77
C GLU A 5 -4.89 28.46 -5.70
N PRO A 6 -4.27 28.78 -4.58
CA PRO A 6 -2.82 28.81 -4.51
C PRO A 6 -2.23 27.41 -4.71
N GLU A 7 -1.39 27.27 -5.71
CA GLU A 7 -0.53 26.09 -5.83
C GLU A 7 0.40 26.00 -4.62
N SER A 8 0.53 24.83 -4.05
CA SER A 8 1.40 24.57 -2.91
C SER A 8 2.34 23.39 -3.21
N CYS A 9 3.54 23.42 -2.64
CA CYS A 9 4.43 22.28 -2.68
C CYS A 9 4.18 21.40 -1.47
N VAL A 10 4.04 20.10 -1.70
CA VAL A 10 3.80 19.10 -0.65
C VAL A 10 4.88 18.03 -0.71
N LEU A 11 5.49 17.75 0.43
CA LEU A 11 6.39 16.62 0.63
C LEU A 11 5.58 15.40 1.08
N ALA A 12 5.50 14.37 0.27
CA ALA A 12 4.92 13.08 0.62
C ALA A 12 6.00 12.17 1.21
N LEU A 13 5.73 11.58 2.36
CA LEU A 13 6.58 10.61 3.05
C LEU A 13 5.82 9.29 3.21
N ASN A 14 6.31 8.25 2.55
CA ASN A 14 5.73 6.90 2.56
C ASN A 14 6.69 5.97 3.29
N CYS A 15 6.50 5.88 4.62
CA CYS A 15 7.38 5.16 5.52
C CYS A 15 7.00 3.67 5.57
N GLY A 16 7.96 2.80 5.24
CA GLY A 16 7.94 1.38 5.54
C GLY A 16 8.68 1.04 6.83
N SER A 17 8.80 -0.25 7.17
CA SER A 17 9.56 -0.70 8.36
C SER A 17 11.05 -0.40 8.24
N SER A 18 11.64 -0.60 7.05
CA SER A 18 13.07 -0.40 6.75
C SER A 18 13.30 0.44 5.50
N SER A 19 12.31 1.19 5.03
CA SER A 19 12.42 2.07 3.87
C SER A 19 11.63 3.35 4.06
N LEU A 20 11.99 4.40 3.31
CA LEU A 20 11.27 5.66 3.25
C LEU A 20 11.27 6.15 1.81
N LYS A 21 10.11 6.02 1.13
CA LYS A 21 9.89 6.68 -0.15
C LYS A 21 9.45 8.11 0.09
N PHE A 22 9.83 9.00 -0.81
CA PHE A 22 9.44 10.40 -0.73
C PHE A 22 9.24 11.00 -2.12
N GLY A 23 8.36 11.99 -2.18
CA GLY A 23 8.15 12.78 -3.39
C GLY A 23 7.79 14.21 -3.04
N LEU A 24 8.34 15.17 -3.78
CA LEU A 24 7.93 16.57 -3.71
C LEU A 24 7.01 16.87 -4.90
N TYR A 25 5.82 17.33 -4.60
CA TYR A 25 4.79 17.63 -5.59
C TYR A 25 4.36 19.09 -5.52
N ARG A 26 4.19 19.72 -6.68
CA ARG A 26 3.45 20.96 -6.80
C ARG A 26 2.00 20.63 -7.10
N ILE A 27 1.08 21.09 -6.26
CA ILE A 27 -0.34 20.69 -6.32
C ILE A 27 -1.22 21.94 -6.30
N GLY A 28 -2.24 21.90 -7.13
CA GLY A 28 -3.38 22.81 -7.18
C GLY A 28 -4.66 22.04 -7.52
N ALA A 29 -5.78 22.70 -7.59
CA ALA A 29 -7.10 22.08 -7.81
C ALA A 29 -7.19 21.19 -9.05
N SER A 30 -6.51 21.58 -10.14
CA SER A 30 -6.57 20.88 -11.44
C SER A 30 -5.22 20.34 -11.90
N ARG A 31 -4.17 20.46 -11.09
CA ARG A 31 -2.81 20.08 -11.50
C ARG A 31 -2.06 19.41 -10.37
N THR A 32 -1.38 18.34 -10.72
CA THR A 32 -0.34 17.71 -9.88
C THR A 32 0.90 17.52 -10.73
N GLU A 33 2.02 18.01 -10.24
CA GLU A 33 3.32 17.92 -10.89
C GLU A 33 4.34 17.36 -9.90
N LEU A 34 4.94 16.24 -10.26
CA LEU A 34 6.09 15.69 -9.54
C LEU A 34 7.29 16.60 -9.79
N LEU A 35 8.00 17.03 -8.75
CA LEU A 35 9.24 17.82 -8.85
C LEU A 35 10.47 16.94 -8.62
N LEU A 36 10.38 16.01 -7.68
CA LEU A 36 11.38 14.97 -7.45
C LEU A 36 10.74 13.76 -6.75
N ALA A 37 11.35 12.60 -6.93
CA ALA A 37 11.04 11.38 -6.16
C ALA A 37 12.33 10.69 -5.73
N GLY A 38 12.26 9.95 -4.63
CA GLY A 38 13.39 9.20 -4.13
C GLY A 38 13.01 8.17 -3.08
N GLU A 39 14.01 7.41 -2.66
CA GLU A 39 13.83 6.38 -1.64
C GLU A 39 15.12 6.21 -0.82
N ALA A 40 14.94 5.98 0.47
CA ALA A 40 15.93 5.41 1.36
C ALA A 40 15.57 3.93 1.55
N GLU A 41 16.41 3.02 1.08
CA GLU A 41 16.21 1.58 1.10
C GLU A 41 17.08 0.92 2.17
N SER A 42 16.59 -0.18 2.78
CA SER A 42 17.30 -0.99 3.77
C SER A 42 17.91 -0.16 4.91
N ILE A 43 17.14 0.80 5.44
CA ILE A 43 17.56 1.69 6.52
C ILE A 43 18.00 0.87 7.73
N GLY A 44 19.21 1.18 8.23
CA GLY A 44 19.86 0.48 9.35
C GLY A 44 20.82 -0.64 8.92
N ASP A 45 20.87 -0.98 7.65
CA ASP A 45 21.78 -2.00 7.12
C ASP A 45 22.99 -1.35 6.43
N ASP A 46 24.12 -2.06 6.40
CA ASP A 46 25.34 -1.60 5.73
C ASP A 46 25.17 -1.41 4.22
N GLY A 47 24.23 -2.14 3.62
CA GLY A 47 23.87 -2.08 2.19
C GLY A 47 22.76 -1.08 1.86
N SER A 48 22.37 -0.23 2.81
CA SER A 48 21.31 0.76 2.60
C SER A 48 21.68 1.77 1.52
N LYS A 49 20.66 2.26 0.77
CA LYS A 49 20.83 3.19 -0.34
C LYS A 49 19.90 4.37 -0.22
N PHE A 50 20.40 5.54 -0.58
CA PHE A 50 19.60 6.74 -0.75
C PHE A 50 19.74 7.25 -2.18
N TRP A 51 18.63 7.36 -2.89
CA TRP A 51 18.62 7.90 -4.23
C TRP A 51 17.47 8.90 -4.40
N ALA A 52 17.66 9.87 -5.30
CA ALA A 52 16.63 10.80 -5.71
C ALA A 52 16.80 11.16 -7.19
N ARG A 53 15.68 11.38 -7.86
CA ARG A 53 15.61 11.68 -9.29
C ARG A 53 14.62 12.79 -9.55
N ASP A 54 14.89 13.55 -10.63
CA ASP A 54 13.93 14.47 -11.22
C ASP A 54 12.86 13.70 -12.03
N PRO A 55 11.80 14.38 -12.53
CA PRO A 55 10.76 13.74 -13.34
C PRO A 55 11.27 13.14 -14.67
N GLN A 56 12.44 13.56 -15.14
CA GLN A 56 13.09 13.03 -16.34
C GLN A 56 13.95 11.81 -16.06
N GLY A 57 14.07 11.42 -14.76
CA GLY A 57 14.85 10.27 -14.32
C GLY A 57 16.33 10.56 -14.07
N ASN A 58 16.77 11.81 -14.18
CA ASN A 58 18.15 12.19 -13.88
C ASN A 58 18.40 12.14 -12.38
N ALA A 59 19.54 11.57 -11.98
CA ALA A 59 19.95 11.55 -10.58
C ALA A 59 20.23 12.96 -10.08
N LEU A 60 19.62 13.33 -8.95
CA LEU A 60 19.80 14.64 -8.32
C LEU A 60 21.02 14.69 -7.41
N GLN A 61 21.51 13.52 -6.98
CA GLN A 61 22.74 13.40 -6.22
C GLN A 61 23.34 11.99 -6.40
N PRO A 62 24.63 11.76 -6.11
CA PRO A 62 25.21 10.44 -6.04
C PRO A 62 24.53 9.58 -4.98
N GLU A 63 24.40 8.26 -5.24
CA GLU A 63 23.97 7.32 -4.20
C GLU A 63 24.88 7.48 -2.96
N ALA A 64 24.24 7.70 -1.81
CA ALA A 64 24.96 7.85 -0.55
C ALA A 64 24.60 6.70 0.40
N THR A 65 25.59 6.09 0.99
CA THR A 65 25.50 4.96 1.93
C THR A 65 26.44 5.15 3.10
N PRO A 66 26.24 4.50 4.25
CA PRO A 66 24.99 3.86 4.70
C PRO A 66 23.97 4.89 5.23
N ILE A 67 22.71 4.44 5.43
CA ILE A 67 21.64 5.21 6.08
C ILE A 67 21.38 4.57 7.44
N ALA A 68 21.75 5.27 8.50
CA ALA A 68 21.73 4.70 9.84
C ALA A 68 20.33 4.59 10.45
N SER A 69 19.40 5.49 10.07
CA SER A 69 18.08 5.58 10.70
C SER A 69 17.09 6.37 9.84
N GLN A 70 15.79 6.32 10.21
CA GLN A 70 14.76 7.19 9.65
C GLN A 70 15.10 8.69 9.83
N GLN A 71 15.72 9.05 10.93
CA GLN A 71 16.19 10.41 11.15
C GLN A 71 17.23 10.83 10.11
N ASP A 72 18.22 9.99 9.84
CA ASP A 72 19.25 10.25 8.82
C ASP A 72 18.61 10.39 7.43
N ALA A 73 17.63 9.54 7.08
CA ALA A 73 16.90 9.66 5.84
C ALA A 73 16.19 11.01 5.69
N ILE A 74 15.48 11.48 6.73
CA ILE A 74 14.78 12.78 6.71
C ILE A 74 15.76 13.94 6.63
N LEU A 75 16.88 13.90 7.35
CA LEU A 75 17.93 14.91 7.25
C LEU A 75 18.50 14.99 5.83
N ARG A 76 18.69 13.85 5.16
CA ARG A 76 19.16 13.80 3.76
C ARG A 76 18.12 14.35 2.80
N ILE A 77 16.85 14.10 3.00
CA ILE A 77 15.76 14.71 2.22
C ILE A 77 15.82 16.23 2.35
N GLY A 78 15.91 16.76 3.57
CA GLY A 78 15.99 18.20 3.81
C GLY A 78 17.21 18.85 3.14
N LYS A 79 18.38 18.19 3.26
CA LYS A 79 19.59 18.63 2.57
C LYS A 79 19.43 18.61 1.04
N LEU A 80 18.88 17.54 0.49
CA LEU A 80 18.61 17.40 -0.94
C LEU A 80 17.75 18.56 -1.46
N LEU A 81 16.65 18.89 -0.77
CA LEU A 81 15.77 19.99 -1.14
C LEU A 81 16.51 21.33 -1.15
N ALA A 82 17.38 21.58 -0.17
CA ALA A 82 18.18 22.80 -0.10
C ALA A 82 19.25 22.85 -1.20
N ASP A 83 19.99 21.76 -1.42
CA ASP A 83 21.10 21.69 -2.37
C ASP A 83 20.63 21.75 -3.84
N THR A 84 19.42 21.28 -4.14
CA THR A 84 18.84 21.29 -5.49
C THR A 84 18.01 22.53 -5.80
N ASN A 85 17.95 23.49 -4.87
CA ASN A 85 17.12 24.70 -5.01
C ASN A 85 15.65 24.41 -5.33
N MET A 86 15.13 23.28 -4.80
CA MET A 86 13.72 22.94 -4.94
C MET A 86 12.86 23.88 -4.08
N PRO A 87 11.62 24.16 -4.50
CA PRO A 87 10.72 24.97 -3.68
C PRO A 87 10.51 24.29 -2.31
N ALA A 88 10.53 25.09 -1.24
CA ALA A 88 10.25 24.58 0.10
C ALA A 88 8.84 23.99 0.17
N PRO A 89 8.65 22.85 0.86
CA PRO A 89 7.32 22.33 1.07
C PRO A 89 6.50 23.26 1.97
N GLY A 90 5.22 23.42 1.65
CA GLY A 90 4.24 24.14 2.47
C GLY A 90 3.44 23.21 3.38
N ALA A 91 3.50 21.89 3.15
CA ALA A 91 2.88 20.85 3.96
C ALA A 91 3.62 19.51 3.79
N ILE A 92 3.42 18.61 4.75
CA ILE A 92 3.96 17.25 4.70
C ILE A 92 2.81 16.24 4.83
N GLY A 93 2.74 15.26 3.92
CA GLY A 93 1.84 14.12 4.03
C GLY A 93 2.60 12.87 4.48
N HIS A 94 2.08 12.15 5.47
CA HIS A 94 2.64 10.91 5.98
C HIS A 94 1.72 9.74 5.71
N ARG A 95 2.22 8.67 5.08
CA ARG A 95 1.50 7.41 5.04
C ARG A 95 1.49 6.75 6.40
N ILE A 96 0.31 6.38 6.85
CA ILE A 96 0.08 5.60 8.08
C ILE A 96 -0.67 4.33 7.71
N VAL A 97 -0.08 3.18 8.04
CA VAL A 97 -0.67 1.88 7.67
C VAL A 97 -2.01 1.66 8.38
N HIS A 98 -2.14 2.05 9.64
CA HIS A 98 -3.34 1.78 10.43
C HIS A 98 -3.68 2.93 11.39
N GLY A 99 -4.90 3.44 11.29
CA GLY A 99 -5.41 4.49 12.20
C GLY A 99 -6.13 3.95 13.46
N GLY A 100 -6.24 2.63 13.62
CA GLY A 100 -7.04 2.04 14.67
C GLY A 100 -8.54 2.34 14.51
N PRO A 101 -9.34 2.09 15.56
CA PRO A 101 -10.79 2.30 15.51
C PRO A 101 -11.20 3.78 15.49
N LYS A 102 -10.32 4.71 15.92
CA LYS A 102 -10.62 6.12 16.07
C LYS A 102 -10.27 6.96 14.84
N LEU A 103 -9.12 6.73 14.22
CA LEU A 103 -8.62 7.49 13.08
C LEU A 103 -9.04 6.83 11.77
N ARG A 104 -10.27 7.07 11.36
CA ARG A 104 -10.88 6.45 10.17
C ARG A 104 -10.88 7.35 8.93
N ARG A 105 -10.34 8.57 9.04
CA ARG A 105 -10.23 9.56 7.96
C ARG A 105 -8.85 10.19 7.99
N HIS A 106 -8.36 10.60 6.81
CA HIS A 106 -7.16 11.43 6.75
C HIS A 106 -7.36 12.70 7.58
N CYS A 107 -6.35 13.14 8.33
CA CYS A 107 -6.47 14.27 9.22
C CYS A 107 -5.14 15.02 9.39
N LEU A 108 -5.23 16.29 9.83
CA LEU A 108 -4.09 17.04 10.33
C LEU A 108 -3.54 16.36 11.59
N ILE A 109 -2.22 16.34 11.72
CA ILE A 109 -1.54 15.74 12.86
C ILE A 109 -1.34 16.81 13.94
N ASP A 110 -2.12 16.72 15.01
CA ASP A 110 -1.93 17.43 16.26
C ASP A 110 -1.47 16.47 17.37
N ASP A 111 -1.39 16.97 18.60
CA ASP A 111 -0.94 16.15 19.73
C ASP A 111 -1.96 15.06 20.10
N GLU A 112 -3.27 15.32 19.91
CA GLU A 112 -4.32 14.31 20.15
C GLU A 112 -4.22 13.19 19.12
N VAL A 113 -4.01 13.50 17.85
CA VAL A 113 -3.80 12.50 16.78
C VAL A 113 -2.55 11.67 17.07
N LEU A 114 -1.46 12.26 17.55
CA LEU A 114 -0.26 11.51 17.94
C LEU A 114 -0.53 10.50 19.06
N VAL A 115 -1.30 10.87 20.07
CA VAL A 115 -1.72 9.96 21.16
C VAL A 115 -2.59 8.82 20.61
N GLN A 116 -3.50 9.12 19.68
CA GLN A 116 -4.35 8.11 19.06
C GLN A 116 -3.56 7.16 18.13
N LEU A 117 -2.56 7.67 17.41
CA LEU A 117 -1.66 6.86 16.60
C LEU A 117 -0.81 5.91 17.47
N ASP A 118 -0.30 6.40 18.59
CA ASP A 118 0.45 5.56 19.54
C ASP A 118 -0.43 4.45 20.10
N ALA A 119 -1.67 4.74 20.46
CA ALA A 119 -2.66 3.75 20.89
C ALA A 119 -3.04 2.75 19.77
N ALA A 120 -2.98 3.17 18.51
CA ALA A 120 -3.24 2.31 17.35
C ALA A 120 -2.06 1.37 17.01
N ALA A 121 -0.90 1.52 17.67
CA ALA A 121 0.28 0.68 17.41
C ALA A 121 0.00 -0.82 17.60
N ALA A 122 -0.92 -1.19 18.49
CA ALA A 122 -1.33 -2.58 18.69
C ALA A 122 -1.95 -3.25 17.44
N PHE A 123 -2.50 -2.45 16.50
CA PHE A 123 -3.09 -2.94 15.26
C PHE A 123 -2.09 -3.08 14.09
N ALA A 124 -0.93 -2.42 14.20
CA ALA A 124 0.16 -2.50 13.21
C ALA A 124 1.52 -2.32 13.88
N PRO A 125 1.93 -3.26 14.76
CA PRO A 125 3.13 -3.10 15.60
C PRO A 125 4.43 -2.99 14.79
N LEU A 126 4.47 -3.56 13.61
CA LEU A 126 5.65 -3.51 12.72
C LEU A 126 5.80 -2.19 11.95
N HIS A 127 4.74 -1.40 11.80
CA HIS A 127 4.73 -0.21 10.94
C HIS A 127 4.57 1.10 11.72
N THR A 128 3.71 1.11 12.74
CA THR A 128 3.37 2.34 13.47
C THR A 128 4.58 3.00 14.15
N PRO A 129 5.52 2.29 14.81
CA PRO A 129 6.67 2.93 15.42
C PRO A 129 7.55 3.70 14.43
N SER A 130 7.80 3.13 13.25
CA SER A 130 8.59 3.78 12.19
C SER A 130 7.89 5.02 11.65
N ALA A 131 6.58 4.96 11.45
CA ALA A 131 5.79 6.11 10.99
C ALA A 131 5.77 7.24 12.03
N LEU A 132 5.58 6.94 13.32
CA LEU A 132 5.65 7.93 14.41
C LEU A 132 7.04 8.56 14.52
N ALA A 133 8.10 7.78 14.35
CA ALA A 133 9.47 8.30 14.32
C ALA A 133 9.65 9.27 13.14
N ALA A 134 9.19 8.91 11.94
CA ALA A 134 9.25 9.76 10.76
C ALA A 134 8.50 11.09 10.97
N ILE A 135 7.30 11.08 11.56
CA ILE A 135 6.55 12.30 11.91
C ILE A 135 7.36 13.17 12.88
N ARG A 136 7.86 12.60 13.97
CA ARG A 136 8.63 13.36 14.97
C ARG A 136 9.89 13.99 14.37
N TYR A 137 10.60 13.28 13.51
CA TYR A 137 11.81 13.80 12.85
C TYR A 137 11.46 14.84 11.78
N ALA A 138 10.38 14.65 11.01
CA ALA A 138 9.92 15.64 10.05
C ALA A 138 9.54 16.95 10.76
N ARG A 139 8.82 16.89 11.87
CA ARG A 139 8.44 18.04 12.71
C ARG A 139 9.63 18.81 13.25
N GLN A 140 10.73 18.11 13.61
CA GLN A 140 11.97 18.71 14.05
C GLN A 140 12.73 19.39 12.92
N HIS A 141 12.74 18.78 11.73
CA HIS A 141 13.52 19.26 10.59
C HIS A 141 12.80 20.35 9.78
N PHE A 142 11.47 20.26 9.71
CA PHE A 142 10.60 21.22 9.00
C PHE A 142 9.63 21.92 9.99
N PRO A 143 10.15 22.72 10.92
CA PRO A 143 9.32 23.28 11.99
C PRO A 143 8.22 24.19 11.43
N GLY A 144 7.02 24.08 12.02
CA GLY A 144 5.88 24.93 11.69
C GLY A 144 5.10 24.55 10.44
N LEU A 145 5.51 23.52 9.69
CA LEU A 145 4.72 23.02 8.58
C LEU A 145 3.53 22.20 9.09
N PRO A 146 2.34 22.34 8.48
CA PRO A 146 1.23 21.43 8.73
C PRO A 146 1.57 20.02 8.24
N GLU A 147 1.26 19.02 9.06
CA GLU A 147 1.46 17.62 8.76
C GLU A 147 0.13 16.88 8.68
N VAL A 148 -0.02 15.96 7.74
CA VAL A 148 -1.24 15.20 7.49
C VAL A 148 -0.97 13.71 7.59
N ALA A 149 -1.80 13.00 8.36
CA ALA A 149 -1.84 11.54 8.40
C ALA A 149 -2.76 11.03 7.29
N CYS A 150 -2.18 10.25 6.35
CA CYS A 150 -2.88 9.60 5.26
C CYS A 150 -2.91 8.08 5.52
N PHE A 151 -4.09 7.53 5.80
CA PHE A 151 -4.22 6.14 6.26
C PHE A 151 -4.52 5.18 5.11
N ASP A 152 -3.83 4.05 5.06
CA ASP A 152 -4.15 2.96 4.13
C ASP A 152 -5.54 2.36 4.34
N THR A 153 -6.09 2.52 5.53
CA THR A 153 -7.40 1.97 5.91
C THR A 153 -8.58 2.88 5.57
N THR A 154 -8.35 4.16 5.23
CA THR A 154 -9.43 5.14 5.03
C THR A 154 -10.36 4.79 3.87
N PHE A 155 -9.83 4.30 2.75
CA PHE A 155 -10.63 3.89 1.59
C PHE A 155 -11.68 2.82 1.92
N HIS A 156 -11.39 2.00 2.91
CA HIS A 156 -12.24 0.90 3.37
C HIS A 156 -13.08 1.27 4.61
N ALA A 157 -13.04 2.52 5.07
CA ALA A 157 -13.69 2.92 6.31
C ALA A 157 -15.22 2.69 6.31
N ASP A 158 -15.83 2.74 5.13
CA ASP A 158 -17.30 2.61 4.95
C ASP A 158 -17.70 1.24 4.37
N LEU A 159 -16.88 0.20 4.58
CA LEU A 159 -17.25 -1.18 4.22
C LEU A 159 -18.62 -1.54 4.82
N PRO A 160 -19.51 -2.20 4.05
CA PRO A 160 -20.78 -2.71 4.59
C PRO A 160 -20.53 -3.72 5.70
N ASP A 161 -21.43 -3.79 6.67
CA ASP A 161 -21.28 -4.65 7.85
C ASP A 161 -21.02 -6.12 7.50
N VAL A 162 -21.64 -6.62 6.43
CA VAL A 162 -21.47 -8.01 5.96
C VAL A 162 -20.02 -8.33 5.56
N ALA A 163 -19.24 -7.33 5.13
CA ALA A 163 -17.83 -7.48 4.80
C ALA A 163 -16.91 -7.06 5.96
N ARG A 164 -17.36 -6.07 6.76
CA ARG A 164 -16.56 -5.46 7.82
C ARG A 164 -16.50 -6.30 9.10
N VAL A 165 -17.62 -6.88 9.51
CA VAL A 165 -17.74 -7.61 10.77
C VAL A 165 -17.07 -8.97 10.66
N LEU A 166 -16.18 -9.27 11.61
CA LEU A 166 -15.57 -10.60 11.71
C LEU A 166 -16.49 -11.55 12.50
N PRO A 167 -16.51 -12.85 12.19
CA PRO A 167 -17.37 -13.84 12.85
C PRO A 167 -16.79 -14.25 14.22
N ILE A 168 -16.64 -13.28 15.13
CA ILE A 168 -16.14 -13.42 16.49
C ILE A 168 -17.18 -12.87 17.49
N PRO A 169 -17.06 -13.16 18.79
CA PRO A 169 -17.96 -12.64 19.82
C PRO A 169 -18.12 -11.10 19.76
N ARG A 170 -19.33 -10.62 20.04
CA ARG A 170 -19.71 -9.21 19.91
C ARG A 170 -18.91 -8.27 20.82
N GLU A 171 -18.55 -8.72 21.99
CA GLU A 171 -17.71 -7.99 22.93
C GLU A 171 -16.37 -7.58 22.32
N LEU A 172 -15.73 -8.49 21.57
CA LEU A 172 -14.47 -8.22 20.88
C LEU A 172 -14.66 -7.25 19.70
N GLN A 173 -15.80 -7.32 19.01
CA GLN A 173 -16.12 -6.37 17.94
C GLN A 173 -16.27 -4.93 18.48
N SER A 174 -16.83 -4.77 19.70
CA SER A 174 -16.99 -3.47 20.35
C SER A 174 -15.65 -2.83 20.72
N GLU A 175 -14.58 -3.61 20.84
CA GLU A 175 -13.20 -3.16 21.06
C GLU A 175 -12.52 -2.68 19.76
N GLY A 176 -13.21 -2.74 18.61
CA GLY A 176 -12.69 -2.35 17.30
C GLY A 176 -12.03 -3.48 16.52
N ILE A 177 -12.20 -4.73 16.95
CA ILE A 177 -11.69 -5.90 16.21
C ILE A 177 -12.63 -6.19 15.03
N GLN A 178 -12.25 -5.72 13.85
CA GLN A 178 -13.04 -5.79 12.62
C GLN A 178 -12.11 -5.87 11.39
N ARG A 179 -12.67 -6.03 10.20
CA ARG A 179 -11.91 -5.83 8.95
C ARG A 179 -11.68 -4.33 8.74
N TYR A 180 -10.44 -3.94 8.49
CA TYR A 180 -10.06 -2.57 8.12
C TYR A 180 -9.71 -2.46 6.64
N GLY A 181 -8.98 -3.44 6.08
CA GLY A 181 -8.44 -3.35 4.74
C GLY A 181 -7.23 -2.41 4.68
N PHE A 182 -6.42 -2.57 3.63
CA PHE A 182 -5.17 -1.82 3.46
C PHE A 182 -4.93 -1.50 1.99
N HIS A 183 -3.84 -0.83 1.66
CA HIS A 183 -3.53 -0.29 0.34
C HIS A 183 -4.60 0.70 -0.16
N GLY A 184 -5.29 1.36 0.76
CA GLY A 184 -6.36 2.30 0.42
C GLY A 184 -5.87 3.47 -0.41
N LEU A 185 -4.67 4.02 -0.11
CA LEU A 185 -4.04 5.08 -0.91
C LEU A 185 -3.78 4.64 -2.35
N SER A 186 -3.35 3.39 -2.54
CA SER A 186 -3.23 2.80 -3.87
C SER A 186 -4.60 2.70 -4.56
N CYS A 187 -5.63 2.21 -3.88
CA CYS A 187 -6.98 2.13 -4.44
C CYS A 187 -7.50 3.52 -4.85
N GLU A 188 -7.33 4.53 -4.00
CA GLU A 188 -7.72 5.92 -4.30
C GLU A 188 -6.96 6.47 -5.52
N SER A 189 -5.66 6.16 -5.66
CA SER A 189 -4.88 6.57 -6.82
C SER A 189 -5.41 5.95 -8.12
N ILE A 190 -5.84 4.69 -8.08
CA ILE A 190 -6.45 4.01 -9.23
C ILE A 190 -7.79 4.65 -9.61
N LEU A 191 -8.65 4.96 -8.63
CA LEU A 191 -9.90 5.64 -8.90
C LEU A 191 -9.67 7.01 -9.54
N HIS A 192 -8.69 7.74 -9.04
CA HIS A 192 -8.31 9.04 -9.60
C HIS A 192 -7.86 8.94 -11.07
N GLN A 193 -7.05 7.95 -11.41
CA GLN A 193 -6.56 7.70 -12.76
C GLN A 193 -7.68 7.25 -13.73
N LEU A 194 -8.73 6.59 -13.20
CA LEU A 194 -9.87 6.14 -14.00
C LEU A 194 -10.94 7.23 -14.19
N ALA A 195 -10.95 8.28 -13.37
CA ALA A 195 -11.92 9.37 -13.50
C ALA A 195 -11.74 10.13 -14.84
N PRO A 196 -12.83 10.60 -15.49
CA PRO A 196 -14.23 10.48 -15.08
C PRO A 196 -14.93 9.14 -15.47
N ASP A 197 -14.26 8.25 -16.20
CA ASP A 197 -14.84 7.02 -16.76
C ASP A 197 -14.74 5.83 -15.80
N LEU A 198 -15.12 6.03 -14.54
CA LEU A 198 -15.04 5.01 -13.51
C LEU A 198 -16.12 3.92 -13.74
N PRO A 199 -15.74 2.63 -13.87
CA PRO A 199 -16.71 1.55 -14.01
C PRO A 199 -17.50 1.30 -12.72
N ASP A 200 -18.74 0.80 -12.84
CA ASP A 200 -19.57 0.50 -11.66
C ASP A 200 -19.00 -0.64 -10.82
N ARG A 201 -18.48 -1.70 -11.47
CA ARG A 201 -17.95 -2.91 -10.81
C ARG A 201 -16.46 -3.07 -11.12
N LEU A 202 -15.64 -2.52 -10.26
CA LEU A 202 -14.18 -2.52 -10.39
C LEU A 202 -13.55 -3.48 -9.37
N ILE A 203 -12.56 -4.24 -9.80
CA ILE A 203 -11.66 -4.99 -8.91
C ILE A 203 -10.26 -4.40 -9.04
N ILE A 204 -9.65 -4.07 -7.90
CA ILE A 204 -8.26 -3.61 -7.83
C ILE A 204 -7.43 -4.70 -7.18
N ALA A 205 -6.49 -5.28 -7.94
CA ALA A 205 -5.50 -6.23 -7.47
C ALA A 205 -4.16 -5.51 -7.28
N HIS A 206 -3.92 -5.00 -6.07
CA HIS A 206 -2.63 -4.44 -5.69
C HIS A 206 -1.70 -5.59 -5.34
N LEU A 207 -0.72 -5.85 -6.19
CA LEU A 207 0.22 -6.97 -6.04
C LEU A 207 1.65 -6.44 -5.93
N GLY A 208 2.21 -6.54 -4.74
CA GLY A 208 3.57 -6.16 -4.41
C GLY A 208 4.18 -7.15 -3.40
N ASN A 209 5.11 -6.70 -2.58
CA ASN A 209 5.58 -7.51 -1.44
C ASN A 209 4.44 -7.76 -0.44
N GLY A 210 3.59 -6.74 -0.19
CA GLY A 210 2.24 -6.92 0.31
C GLY A 210 1.26 -7.00 -0.86
N ALA A 211 0.16 -7.75 -0.73
CA ALA A 211 -0.83 -7.90 -1.78
C ALA A 211 -2.26 -7.90 -1.23
N SER A 212 -3.17 -7.25 -1.95
CA SER A 212 -4.61 -7.26 -1.64
C SER A 212 -5.44 -7.22 -2.90
N VAL A 213 -6.67 -7.73 -2.79
CA VAL A 213 -7.70 -7.63 -3.82
C VAL A 213 -8.89 -6.90 -3.21
N THR A 214 -9.36 -5.85 -3.88
CA THR A 214 -10.45 -5.00 -3.38
C THR A 214 -11.58 -4.93 -4.40
N ALA A 215 -12.81 -5.14 -3.94
CA ALA A 215 -14.03 -4.92 -4.70
C ALA A 215 -14.52 -3.49 -4.52
N VAL A 216 -14.72 -2.78 -5.63
CA VAL A 216 -15.18 -1.40 -5.66
C VAL A 216 -16.45 -1.30 -6.46
N LYS A 217 -17.52 -0.75 -5.88
CA LYS A 217 -18.79 -0.50 -6.55
C LYS A 217 -19.09 0.99 -6.55
N ALA A 218 -19.31 1.56 -7.74
CA ALA A 218 -19.58 2.98 -7.90
C ALA A 218 -18.60 3.87 -7.11
N GLY A 219 -17.30 3.56 -7.19
CA GLY A 219 -16.23 4.30 -6.49
C GLY A 219 -16.06 4.02 -4.99
N ARG A 220 -16.82 3.09 -4.41
CA ARG A 220 -16.75 2.76 -2.98
C ARG A 220 -16.25 1.34 -2.75
N SER A 221 -15.33 1.16 -1.80
CA SER A 221 -14.93 -0.16 -1.34
C SER A 221 -16.11 -0.90 -0.73
N ILE A 222 -16.42 -2.10 -1.22
CA ILE A 222 -17.49 -2.96 -0.68
C ILE A 222 -16.95 -4.23 -0.05
N ASP A 223 -15.75 -4.67 -0.41
CA ASP A 223 -15.01 -5.76 0.22
C ASP A 223 -13.53 -5.65 -0.10
N THR A 224 -12.69 -6.27 0.74
CA THR A 224 -11.24 -6.32 0.54
C THR A 224 -10.65 -7.54 1.24
N SER A 225 -9.58 -8.10 0.68
CA SER A 225 -8.99 -9.35 1.15
C SER A 225 -8.28 -9.26 2.50
N MET A 226 -7.63 -8.13 2.81
CA MET A 226 -6.95 -7.97 4.10
C MET A 226 -7.96 -7.69 5.23
N GLY A 227 -7.67 -8.22 6.40
CA GLY A 227 -8.54 -8.22 7.58
C GLY A 227 -8.27 -7.10 8.57
N LEU A 228 -8.12 -7.50 9.85
CA LEU A 228 -7.70 -6.65 10.97
C LEU A 228 -6.28 -6.10 10.76
N THR A 229 -5.39 -6.94 10.25
CA THR A 229 -3.99 -6.67 9.96
C THR A 229 -3.69 -6.88 8.47
N PRO A 230 -2.57 -6.40 7.95
CA PRO A 230 -2.20 -6.63 6.56
C PRO A 230 -1.62 -8.04 6.29
N SER A 231 -1.78 -9.00 7.21
CA SER A 231 -1.23 -10.35 7.10
C SER A 231 -2.19 -11.34 6.42
N GLY A 232 -3.50 -11.08 6.46
CA GLY A 232 -4.53 -11.94 5.89
C GLY A 232 -4.78 -11.72 4.39
N GLY A 233 -5.71 -12.49 3.83
CA GLY A 233 -6.11 -12.42 2.44
C GLY A 233 -5.25 -13.28 1.53
N VAL A 234 -4.71 -12.73 0.44
CA VAL A 234 -3.89 -13.48 -0.53
C VAL A 234 -2.50 -13.80 0.02
N LEU A 235 -1.91 -14.88 -0.47
CA LEU A 235 -0.52 -15.23 -0.22
C LEU A 235 0.41 -14.10 -0.68
N MET A 236 1.44 -13.76 0.10
CA MET A 236 2.34 -12.63 -0.17
C MET A 236 3.81 -13.07 -0.18
N GLY A 237 4.72 -12.11 -0.27
CA GLY A 237 6.17 -12.40 -0.30
C GLY A 237 6.65 -13.22 0.90
N THR A 238 6.31 -12.77 2.11
CA THR A 238 6.69 -13.40 3.39
C THR A 238 5.51 -13.70 4.31
N ARG A 239 4.30 -13.19 3.99
CA ARG A 239 3.08 -13.36 4.80
C ARG A 239 2.25 -14.51 4.28
N THR A 240 1.61 -15.21 5.22
CA THR A 240 0.79 -16.40 4.90
C THR A 240 -0.39 -16.09 3.98
N GLY A 241 -1.02 -14.90 4.12
CA GLY A 241 -2.39 -14.71 3.66
C GLY A 241 -3.38 -15.52 4.50
N GLU A 242 -4.42 -16.06 3.83
CA GLU A 242 -5.40 -16.93 4.48
C GLU A 242 -4.73 -18.18 5.07
N LEU A 243 -4.97 -18.42 6.36
CA LEU A 243 -4.48 -19.58 7.09
C LEU A 243 -5.58 -20.08 8.02
N ASP A 244 -5.74 -21.41 8.12
CA ASP A 244 -6.62 -21.99 9.14
C ASP A 244 -6.13 -21.60 10.55
N PRO A 245 -6.97 -20.93 11.38
CA PRO A 245 -6.59 -20.54 12.73
C PRO A 245 -6.19 -21.73 13.61
N GLY A 246 -6.66 -22.94 13.29
CA GLY A 246 -6.26 -24.18 13.97
C GLY A 246 -4.76 -24.48 13.85
N VAL A 247 -4.11 -24.01 12.77
CA VAL A 247 -2.64 -24.14 12.61
C VAL A 247 -1.91 -23.35 13.70
N LEU A 248 -2.36 -22.12 14.01
CA LEU A 248 -1.75 -21.30 15.05
C LEU A 248 -1.89 -21.96 16.42
N ILE A 249 -3.09 -22.48 16.73
CA ILE A 249 -3.36 -23.20 17.98
C ILE A 249 -2.50 -24.47 18.08
N TYR A 250 -2.36 -25.22 16.97
CA TYR A 250 -1.48 -26.39 16.91
C TYR A 250 -0.02 -26.00 17.22
N LEU A 251 0.49 -24.96 16.58
CA LEU A 251 1.87 -24.49 16.78
C LEU A 251 2.11 -24.02 18.23
N MET A 252 1.15 -23.33 18.83
CA MET A 252 1.22 -22.96 20.25
C MET A 252 1.30 -24.20 21.18
N ARG A 253 0.47 -25.19 20.93
CA ARG A 253 0.38 -26.39 21.79
C ARG A 253 1.56 -27.34 21.59
N GLU A 254 1.83 -27.72 20.34
CA GLU A 254 2.77 -28.79 20.02
C GLU A 254 4.22 -28.28 19.83
N LYS A 255 4.39 -27.06 19.34
CA LYS A 255 5.71 -26.44 19.13
C LYS A 255 6.08 -25.44 20.21
N ARG A 256 5.16 -25.14 21.15
CA ARG A 256 5.38 -24.19 22.25
C ARG A 256 5.74 -22.77 21.78
N LEU A 257 5.26 -22.36 20.59
CA LEU A 257 5.52 -21.02 20.06
C LEU A 257 4.68 -19.98 20.82
N GLY A 258 5.33 -18.92 21.26
CA GLY A 258 4.68 -17.74 21.81
C GLY A 258 4.19 -16.77 20.74
N ALA A 259 3.47 -15.72 21.13
CA ALA A 259 2.87 -14.75 20.22
C ALA A 259 3.89 -14.11 19.26
N ALA A 260 5.03 -13.63 19.76
CA ALA A 260 6.07 -13.01 18.93
C ALA A 260 6.68 -13.98 17.90
N GLN A 261 6.81 -15.28 18.27
CA GLN A 261 7.32 -16.29 17.34
C GLN A 261 6.30 -16.66 16.27
N LEU A 262 5.00 -16.63 16.60
CA LEU A 262 3.92 -16.81 15.63
C LEU A 262 3.83 -15.63 14.68
N GLU A 263 3.92 -14.40 15.18
CA GLU A 263 3.95 -13.18 14.39
C GLU A 263 5.13 -13.20 13.39
N ASP A 264 6.35 -13.51 13.88
CA ASP A 264 7.51 -13.68 13.01
C ASP A 264 7.29 -14.76 11.93
N LEU A 265 6.68 -15.88 12.29
CA LEU A 265 6.38 -16.97 11.36
C LEU A 265 5.40 -16.53 10.28
N ILE A 266 4.26 -15.91 10.65
CA ILE A 266 3.20 -15.58 9.69
C ILE A 266 3.53 -14.37 8.82
N ASP A 267 4.37 -13.43 9.30
CA ASP A 267 4.66 -12.17 8.61
C ASP A 267 6.01 -12.14 7.90
N HIS A 268 7.02 -12.89 8.40
CA HIS A 268 8.39 -12.76 7.90
C HIS A 268 8.97 -14.05 7.29
N ARG A 269 8.45 -15.22 7.63
CA ARG A 269 9.04 -16.51 7.22
C ARG A 269 8.10 -17.41 6.44
N SER A 270 6.92 -16.94 6.11
CA SER A 270 5.89 -17.67 5.36
C SER A 270 5.81 -17.17 3.90
N GLY A 271 4.67 -17.30 3.28
CA GLY A 271 4.40 -16.82 1.93
C GLY A 271 5.28 -17.49 0.87
N LEU A 272 5.62 -16.72 -0.17
CA LEU A 272 6.51 -17.18 -1.25
C LEU A 272 7.85 -17.69 -0.72
N LEU A 273 8.42 -16.99 0.27
CA LEU A 273 9.67 -17.39 0.92
C LEU A 273 9.52 -18.74 1.62
N GLY A 274 8.48 -18.89 2.43
CA GLY A 274 8.27 -20.11 3.21
C GLY A 274 7.99 -21.35 2.37
N ILE A 275 7.28 -21.19 1.24
CA ILE A 275 6.98 -22.29 0.31
C ILE A 275 8.20 -22.64 -0.52
N SER A 276 8.87 -21.64 -1.09
CA SER A 276 9.99 -21.89 -2.01
C SER A 276 11.29 -22.26 -1.31
N GLY A 277 11.50 -21.81 -0.07
CA GLY A 277 12.79 -21.87 0.59
C GLY A 277 13.91 -21.07 -0.10
N VAL A 278 13.56 -20.25 -1.12
CA VAL A 278 14.51 -19.55 -1.99
C VAL A 278 14.42 -18.04 -1.82
N SER A 279 13.24 -17.46 -2.03
CA SER A 279 13.06 -16.01 -2.03
C SER A 279 11.60 -15.59 -1.86
N SER A 280 11.39 -14.38 -1.35
CA SER A 280 10.11 -13.67 -1.39
C SER A 280 9.89 -12.91 -2.70
N ASP A 281 10.93 -12.78 -3.54
CA ASP A 281 10.91 -12.03 -4.79
C ASP A 281 10.57 -12.95 -5.98
N LEU A 282 9.43 -12.67 -6.64
CA LEU A 282 8.97 -13.45 -7.79
C LEU A 282 9.97 -13.47 -8.96
N ARG A 283 10.78 -12.44 -9.15
CA ARG A 283 11.81 -12.42 -10.19
C ARG A 283 12.81 -13.55 -9.98
N ARG A 284 13.32 -13.68 -8.74
CA ARG A 284 14.23 -14.77 -8.35
C ARG A 284 13.55 -16.13 -8.41
N LEU A 285 12.26 -16.20 -8.08
CA LEU A 285 11.49 -17.44 -8.18
C LEU A 285 11.28 -17.87 -9.64
N HIS A 286 11.02 -16.93 -10.56
CA HIS A 286 10.94 -17.22 -11.98
C HIS A 286 12.26 -17.76 -12.54
N ASP A 287 13.39 -17.21 -12.12
CA ASP A 287 14.72 -17.72 -12.51
C ASP A 287 14.96 -19.13 -11.98
N ALA A 288 14.55 -19.41 -10.75
CA ALA A 288 14.74 -20.72 -10.11
C ALA A 288 13.72 -21.79 -10.61
N ALA A 289 12.56 -21.40 -11.10
CA ALA A 289 11.42 -22.30 -11.37
C ALA A 289 11.71 -23.42 -12.41
N SER A 290 12.71 -23.22 -13.28
CA SER A 290 13.11 -24.24 -14.26
C SER A 290 13.74 -25.49 -13.60
N THR A 291 14.43 -25.32 -12.49
CA THR A 291 15.18 -26.36 -11.78
C THR A 291 14.68 -26.65 -10.37
N ASN A 292 13.86 -25.77 -9.81
CA ASN A 292 13.34 -25.89 -8.45
C ASN A 292 11.80 -26.02 -8.44
N ALA A 293 11.31 -27.19 -8.00
CA ALA A 293 9.88 -27.49 -7.94
C ALA A 293 9.13 -26.63 -6.91
N ASP A 294 9.77 -26.32 -5.78
CA ASP A 294 9.14 -25.52 -4.70
C ASP A 294 9.02 -24.04 -5.12
N ALA A 295 9.99 -23.51 -5.87
CA ALA A 295 9.88 -22.17 -6.46
C ALA A 295 8.72 -22.11 -7.47
N ARG A 296 8.53 -23.14 -8.28
CA ARG A 296 7.41 -23.27 -9.21
C ARG A 296 6.08 -23.35 -8.47
N LEU A 297 6.00 -24.19 -7.44
CA LEU A 297 4.82 -24.32 -6.58
C LEU A 297 4.46 -22.98 -5.92
N ALA A 298 5.44 -22.24 -5.40
CA ALA A 298 5.20 -20.95 -4.77
C ALA A 298 4.55 -19.93 -5.73
N ILE A 299 5.04 -19.85 -6.98
CA ILE A 299 4.45 -19.00 -8.02
C ILE A 299 3.01 -19.44 -8.33
N GLU A 300 2.78 -20.75 -8.50
CA GLU A 300 1.46 -21.30 -8.79
C GLU A 300 0.47 -21.02 -7.65
N MET A 301 0.89 -21.21 -6.40
CA MET A 301 0.07 -20.93 -5.21
C MET A 301 -0.26 -19.44 -5.11
N PHE A 302 0.69 -18.55 -5.39
CA PHE A 302 0.44 -17.10 -5.42
C PHE A 302 -0.64 -16.76 -6.45
N CYS A 303 -0.46 -17.18 -7.70
CA CYS A 303 -1.44 -16.94 -8.75
C CYS A 303 -2.82 -17.53 -8.43
N TYR A 304 -2.84 -18.73 -7.83
CA TYR A 304 -4.08 -19.39 -7.42
C TYR A 304 -4.79 -18.64 -6.29
N SER A 305 -4.05 -18.18 -5.28
CA SER A 305 -4.58 -17.39 -4.16
C SER A 305 -5.22 -16.09 -4.65
N VAL A 306 -4.52 -15.32 -5.48
CA VAL A 306 -5.04 -14.06 -6.06
C VAL A 306 -6.27 -14.32 -6.92
N ARG A 307 -6.26 -15.38 -7.75
CA ARG A 307 -7.40 -15.77 -8.59
C ARG A 307 -8.64 -16.10 -7.77
N LYS A 308 -8.49 -16.89 -6.71
CA LYS A 308 -9.60 -17.21 -5.79
C LYS A 308 -10.21 -15.93 -5.23
N GLU A 309 -9.38 -15.01 -4.79
CA GLU A 309 -9.84 -13.77 -4.19
C GLU A 309 -10.54 -12.87 -5.22
N ILE A 310 -9.99 -12.74 -6.43
CA ILE A 310 -10.67 -12.03 -7.52
C ILE A 310 -12.05 -12.66 -7.80
N ALA A 311 -12.15 -13.99 -7.85
CA ALA A 311 -13.42 -14.69 -8.06
C ALA A 311 -14.43 -14.43 -6.92
N ALA A 312 -13.98 -14.36 -5.67
CA ALA A 312 -14.80 -13.97 -4.52
C ALA A 312 -15.30 -12.52 -4.68
N MET A 313 -14.44 -11.58 -5.07
CA MET A 313 -14.82 -10.18 -5.32
C MET A 313 -15.79 -10.03 -6.50
N ILE A 314 -15.65 -10.83 -7.57
CA ILE A 314 -16.64 -10.90 -8.67
C ILE A 314 -18.00 -11.30 -8.11
N SER A 315 -18.06 -12.29 -7.23
CA SER A 315 -19.30 -12.72 -6.58
C SER A 315 -19.90 -11.62 -5.70
N ALA A 316 -19.08 -10.93 -4.89
CA ALA A 316 -19.53 -9.83 -4.04
C ALA A 316 -20.09 -8.65 -4.83
N LEU A 317 -19.54 -8.37 -6.02
CA LEU A 317 -20.00 -7.31 -6.93
C LEU A 317 -21.21 -7.72 -7.79
N GLY A 318 -21.50 -9.02 -7.91
CA GLY A 318 -22.48 -9.55 -8.87
C GLY A 318 -22.00 -9.45 -10.33
N GLY A 319 -20.70 -9.52 -10.56
CA GLY A 319 -20.03 -9.40 -11.86
C GLY A 319 -18.82 -8.47 -11.79
N VAL A 320 -18.19 -8.21 -12.93
CA VAL A 320 -17.03 -7.32 -13.04
C VAL A 320 -17.03 -6.60 -14.39
N ASP A 321 -16.74 -5.30 -14.38
CA ASP A 321 -16.60 -4.50 -15.60
C ASP A 321 -15.11 -4.27 -15.92
N LEU A 322 -14.26 -4.15 -14.88
CA LEU A 322 -12.84 -3.91 -15.02
C LEU A 322 -12.05 -4.55 -13.86
N ILE A 323 -10.95 -5.19 -14.17
CA ILE A 323 -9.89 -5.57 -13.22
C ILE A 323 -8.68 -4.68 -13.47
N VAL A 324 -8.18 -4.04 -12.44
CA VAL A 324 -6.92 -3.27 -12.48
C VAL A 324 -5.86 -4.02 -11.69
N PHE A 325 -4.74 -4.33 -12.35
CA PHE A 325 -3.52 -4.77 -11.70
C PHE A 325 -2.62 -3.57 -11.43
N THR A 326 -2.12 -3.47 -10.19
CA THR A 326 -1.23 -2.40 -9.73
C THR A 326 -0.24 -2.94 -8.70
N GLY A 327 0.69 -2.10 -8.24
CA GLY A 327 1.78 -2.52 -7.37
C GLY A 327 2.89 -3.25 -8.15
N GLY A 328 4.08 -3.38 -7.56
CA GLY A 328 5.28 -3.79 -8.26
C GLY A 328 5.17 -5.09 -9.06
N ILE A 329 4.50 -6.11 -8.53
CA ILE A 329 4.23 -7.38 -9.23
C ILE A 329 3.11 -7.17 -10.26
N GLY A 330 2.01 -6.53 -9.85
CA GLY A 330 0.86 -6.27 -10.73
C GLY A 330 1.23 -5.49 -11.98
N GLU A 331 2.11 -4.51 -11.85
CA GLU A 331 2.58 -3.67 -12.93
C GLU A 331 3.61 -4.35 -13.84
N ASN A 332 4.54 -5.13 -13.27
CA ASN A 332 5.73 -5.56 -13.99
C ASN A 332 5.75 -7.04 -14.38
N ASP A 333 4.90 -7.89 -13.78
CA ASP A 333 4.90 -9.34 -14.06
C ASP A 333 3.71 -9.77 -14.94
N ALA A 334 3.89 -9.68 -16.25
CA ALA A 334 2.87 -10.11 -17.23
C ALA A 334 2.55 -11.61 -17.13
N LYS A 335 3.55 -12.47 -16.78
CA LYS A 335 3.34 -13.92 -16.63
C LYS A 335 2.38 -14.22 -15.49
N VAL A 336 2.56 -13.53 -14.36
CA VAL A 336 1.68 -13.66 -13.20
C VAL A 336 0.27 -13.19 -13.55
N ARG A 337 0.11 -12.01 -14.16
CA ARG A 337 -1.21 -11.51 -14.58
C ARG A 337 -1.92 -12.49 -15.51
N ALA A 338 -1.24 -12.96 -16.54
CA ALA A 338 -1.79 -13.95 -17.47
C ALA A 338 -2.15 -15.28 -16.77
N ALA A 339 -1.33 -15.75 -15.82
CA ALA A 339 -1.61 -16.95 -15.06
C ALA A 339 -2.86 -16.79 -14.16
N ILE A 340 -3.06 -15.62 -13.56
CA ILE A 340 -4.26 -15.29 -12.79
C ILE A 340 -5.49 -15.27 -13.69
N CYS A 341 -5.44 -14.54 -14.81
CA CYS A 341 -6.59 -14.34 -15.70
C CYS A 341 -7.03 -15.60 -16.43
N ARG A 342 -6.12 -16.53 -16.78
CA ARG A 342 -6.49 -17.81 -17.42
C ARG A 342 -7.58 -18.61 -16.70
N GLY A 343 -7.66 -18.50 -15.38
CA GLY A 343 -8.69 -19.19 -14.61
C GLY A 343 -9.97 -18.36 -14.38
N LEU A 344 -10.11 -17.19 -15.00
CA LEU A 344 -11.25 -16.27 -14.82
C LEU A 344 -12.09 -16.15 -16.11
N SER A 345 -11.90 -17.03 -17.09
CA SER A 345 -12.63 -17.03 -18.36
C SER A 345 -14.15 -17.18 -18.17
N PHE A 346 -14.60 -17.84 -17.11
CA PHE A 346 -16.01 -17.93 -16.73
C PHE A 346 -16.66 -16.56 -16.47
N ALA A 347 -15.88 -15.55 -16.11
CA ALA A 347 -16.31 -14.17 -15.88
C ALA A 347 -16.06 -13.25 -17.09
N GLY A 348 -15.69 -13.82 -18.25
CA GLY A 348 -15.40 -13.05 -19.46
C GLY A 348 -14.02 -12.38 -19.46
N ILE A 349 -13.12 -12.77 -18.56
CA ILE A 349 -11.76 -12.21 -18.46
C ILE A 349 -10.83 -13.00 -19.36
N SER A 350 -10.12 -12.31 -20.28
CA SER A 350 -9.12 -12.91 -21.16
C SER A 350 -7.71 -12.81 -20.57
N ALA A 351 -6.92 -13.86 -20.77
CA ALA A 351 -5.51 -13.85 -20.43
C ALA A 351 -4.72 -12.90 -21.35
N ASP A 352 -5.14 -12.78 -22.62
CA ASP A 352 -4.48 -11.92 -23.61
C ASP A 352 -4.59 -10.43 -23.22
N ASP A 353 -5.73 -10.02 -22.62
CA ASP A 353 -5.92 -8.66 -22.11
C ASP A 353 -4.92 -8.32 -20.98
N ALA A 354 -4.48 -9.33 -20.23
CA ALA A 354 -3.58 -9.15 -19.09
C ALA A 354 -2.10 -9.01 -19.50
N GLU A 355 -1.73 -9.33 -20.72
CA GLU A 355 -0.36 -9.17 -21.24
C GLU A 355 -0.07 -7.72 -21.67
N HIS A 356 -1.09 -6.94 -22.00
CA HIS A 356 -0.94 -5.60 -22.54
C HIS A 356 -0.92 -4.53 -21.44
N ARG A 357 0.09 -3.66 -21.48
CA ARG A 357 0.24 -2.48 -20.60
C ARG A 357 -0.44 -1.24 -21.21
N SER A 358 -1.68 -1.29 -21.57
CA SER A 358 -2.33 -0.11 -22.16
C SER A 358 -3.44 0.41 -21.26
N ALA A 359 -3.26 1.62 -20.72
CA ALA A 359 -4.34 2.37 -20.07
C ALA A 359 -5.48 2.69 -21.05
N ALA A 360 -5.23 2.63 -22.36
CA ALA A 360 -6.19 2.90 -23.42
C ALA A 360 -6.94 1.66 -23.92
N SER A 361 -6.62 0.44 -23.43
CA SER A 361 -7.35 -0.76 -23.87
C SER A 361 -8.77 -0.73 -23.30
N ARG A 362 -9.75 -0.97 -24.15
CA ARG A 362 -11.16 -1.13 -23.76
C ARG A 362 -11.49 -2.54 -23.23
N GLY A 363 -10.45 -3.32 -22.91
CA GLY A 363 -10.59 -4.66 -22.35
C GLY A 363 -11.04 -4.66 -20.89
N SER A 364 -11.41 -5.84 -20.41
CA SER A 364 -11.81 -6.08 -19.01
C SER A 364 -10.64 -6.06 -18.01
N VAL A 365 -9.40 -5.86 -18.47
CA VAL A 365 -8.18 -5.82 -17.66
C VAL A 365 -7.36 -4.59 -18.02
N ARG A 366 -6.86 -3.87 -17.01
CA ARG A 366 -5.89 -2.76 -17.17
C ARG A 366 -4.74 -2.92 -16.19
N VAL A 367 -3.60 -2.32 -16.54
CA VAL A 367 -2.44 -2.18 -15.67
C VAL A 367 -2.20 -0.70 -15.45
N LEU A 368 -2.34 -0.26 -14.19
CA LEU A 368 -2.14 1.14 -13.81
C LEU A 368 -1.08 1.22 -12.70
N PRO A 369 -0.20 2.24 -12.72
CA PRO A 369 0.78 2.43 -11.67
C PRO A 369 0.12 2.80 -10.35
N SER A 370 0.66 2.27 -9.25
CA SER A 370 0.30 2.72 -7.91
C SER A 370 0.96 4.08 -7.65
N GLN A 371 0.16 5.12 -7.52
CA GLN A 371 0.61 6.50 -7.29
C GLN A 371 0.32 6.91 -5.84
N GLU A 372 0.74 6.10 -4.88
CA GLU A 372 0.47 6.33 -3.45
C GLU A 372 1.05 7.65 -2.96
N ASP A 373 2.30 7.97 -3.34
CA ASP A 373 2.98 9.18 -2.89
C ASP A 373 2.28 10.45 -3.43
N GLU A 374 1.81 10.40 -4.68
CA GLU A 374 1.00 11.47 -5.26
C GLU A 374 -0.35 11.60 -4.54
N GLN A 375 -0.98 10.48 -4.19
CA GLN A 375 -2.25 10.49 -3.44
C GLN A 375 -2.08 11.04 -2.02
N ILE A 376 -0.99 10.71 -1.34
CA ILE A 376 -0.61 11.32 -0.06
C ILE A 376 -0.50 12.84 -0.20
N ALA A 377 0.19 13.30 -1.24
CA ALA A 377 0.37 14.73 -1.49
C ALA A 377 -0.96 15.44 -1.78
N ARG A 378 -1.87 14.82 -2.54
CA ARG A 378 -3.23 15.33 -2.79
C ARG A 378 -4.03 15.50 -1.51
N HIS A 379 -4.03 14.50 -0.64
CA HIS A 379 -4.73 14.57 0.66
C HIS A 379 -4.13 15.66 1.56
N ALA A 380 -2.81 15.74 1.61
CA ALA A 380 -2.14 16.77 2.42
C ALA A 380 -2.49 18.17 1.92
N TRP A 381 -2.44 18.40 0.61
CA TRP A 381 -2.84 19.69 0.02
C TRP A 381 -4.29 20.03 0.34
N ALA A 382 -5.23 19.10 0.14
CA ALA A 382 -6.64 19.35 0.36
C ALA A 382 -6.95 19.73 1.79
N LEU A 383 -6.40 19.02 2.77
CA LEU A 383 -6.64 19.28 4.19
C LEU A 383 -5.99 20.57 4.67
N THR A 384 -4.87 20.98 4.08
CA THR A 384 -4.17 22.21 4.45
C THR A 384 -4.71 23.45 3.73
N SER A 385 -5.30 23.27 2.54
CA SER A 385 -5.94 24.37 1.77
C SER A 385 -7.40 24.62 2.19
N GLY A 386 -7.97 23.82 3.09
CA GLY A 386 -9.37 23.94 3.50
C GLY A 386 -10.38 23.46 2.45
N ILE A 387 -9.89 22.79 1.39
CA ILE A 387 -10.72 22.28 0.30
C ILE A 387 -11.26 20.89 0.70
N ARG A 388 -12.58 20.70 0.60
CA ARG A 388 -13.19 19.38 0.74
C ARG A 388 -13.27 18.73 -0.62
N PHE A 389 -12.61 17.58 -0.80
CA PHE A 389 -12.94 16.71 -1.91
C PHE A 389 -14.37 16.17 -1.68
N GLU A 390 -15.30 16.52 -2.56
CA GLU A 390 -16.57 15.78 -2.66
C GLU A 390 -16.23 14.38 -3.18
N ARG A 391 -16.73 13.36 -2.48
CA ARG A 391 -16.53 11.93 -2.77
C ARG A 391 -17.49 11.46 -3.85
#